data_3405c572ee767a0b28bcc32467f75448
#
_entry.id   3405c572ee767a0b28bcc32467f75448
#
_cell.length_a   1.000
_cell.length_b   1.000
_cell.length_c   1.000
_cell.angle_alpha   90.00
_cell.angle_beta   90.00
_cell.angle_gamma   90.00
#
_symmetry.space_group_name_H-M   'P 1'
#
loop_
_entity.id
_entity.type
_entity.pdbx_description
1 polymer ?
#
loop_
_entity_poly.entity_id
_entity_poly.type
_entity_poly.pdbx_seq_one_letter_code
_entity_poly.pdbx_strand_id
1 'polypeptide(L)'
;MTASGDDRGRAEAPSELRRAGAPLSTDAIDSYVDAHTTPLEPLLQENREETYASLSSPQMIAGPVVGRLLRLLVSLAAPRLVLEIGTFTGYSALAMAGGLPPDGRIVTCELSPERAAFAQGYFDRSPWADRIDVRVGPALDTVEALDGPFDFVFIDADKDGYTGYYEAVVPKLSPRGVIAVDNTLNGGDVVDPVDERDRVMAAFNDHVHADERTENVLLSVRDGVTLIRLAG
;
A
#
# COMPACT_ATOMS: atom_id res chain seq x y z
N MET A 1 -25.52 55.89 -26.74
CA MET A 1 -25.51 54.55 -27.37
C MET A 1 -24.60 53.68 -26.54
N THR A 2 -25.21 52.85 -25.82
CA THR A 2 -24.73 52.04 -24.71
C THR A 2 -24.02 50.79 -25.20
N ALA A 3 -22.81 50.56 -24.73
CA ALA A 3 -22.16 49.26 -24.84
C ALA A 3 -22.27 48.56 -23.48
N SER A 4 -23.02 47.45 -23.45
CA SER A 4 -23.18 46.56 -22.30
C SER A 4 -21.92 45.74 -22.13
N GLY A 5 -21.29 45.84 -20.93
CA GLY A 5 -20.24 44.98 -20.50
C GLY A 5 -20.80 43.60 -20.09
N ASP A 6 -20.29 42.56 -20.71
CA ASP A 6 -20.52 41.16 -20.37
C ASP A 6 -19.62 40.82 -19.16
N ASP A 7 -20.20 40.95 -18.00
CA ASP A 7 -19.59 40.47 -16.73
C ASP A 7 -19.86 38.96 -16.60
N ARG A 8 -19.03 38.14 -17.27
CA ARG A 8 -19.00 36.72 -16.98
C ARG A 8 -18.20 36.51 -15.71
N GLY A 9 -18.92 36.34 -14.62
CA GLY A 9 -18.42 35.97 -13.32
C GLY A 9 -17.38 34.82 -13.43
N ARG A 10 -16.12 35.17 -13.23
CA ARG A 10 -15.09 34.17 -12.89
C ARG A 10 -15.48 33.61 -11.55
N ALA A 11 -15.90 32.34 -11.55
CA ALA A 11 -15.97 31.55 -10.34
C ALA A 11 -14.55 31.53 -9.73
N GLU A 12 -14.37 32.22 -8.60
CA GLU A 12 -13.14 32.13 -7.82
C GLU A 12 -12.91 30.70 -7.45
N ALA A 13 -11.77 30.17 -7.87
CA ALA A 13 -11.33 28.82 -7.53
C ALA A 13 -11.17 28.69 -6.02
N PRO A 14 -11.58 27.58 -5.39
CA PRO A 14 -11.59 27.41 -3.95
C PRO A 14 -10.18 27.21 -3.39
N SER A 15 -9.42 28.31 -3.30
CA SER A 15 -8.10 28.33 -2.64
C SER A 15 -8.18 28.32 -1.11
N GLU A 16 -9.34 28.65 -0.53
CA GLU A 16 -9.56 28.68 0.92
C GLU A 16 -9.96 27.32 1.53
N LEU A 17 -10.49 26.39 0.73
CA LEU A 17 -10.86 25.04 1.17
C LEU A 17 -9.65 24.12 1.45
N ARG A 18 -8.45 24.52 1.04
CA ARG A 18 -7.22 23.73 1.29
C ARG A 18 -6.58 23.99 2.65
N ARG A 19 -7.11 24.86 3.47
CA ARG A 19 -6.51 25.29 4.76
C ARG A 19 -7.28 24.87 6.00
N ALA A 20 -8.43 24.26 5.86
CA ALA A 20 -9.22 23.78 6.98
C ALA A 20 -9.62 22.35 6.76
N GLY A 21 -8.89 21.39 7.32
CA GLY A 21 -9.35 20.02 7.64
C GLY A 21 -10.30 19.30 6.66
N ALA A 22 -10.28 19.64 5.38
CA ALA A 22 -11.06 18.90 4.39
C ALA A 22 -10.41 17.53 4.19
N PRO A 23 -11.18 16.44 4.05
CA PRO A 23 -10.63 15.12 3.79
C PRO A 23 -9.65 15.19 2.62
N LEU A 24 -8.51 14.48 2.73
CA LEU A 24 -7.41 14.47 1.77
C LEU A 24 -7.86 14.13 0.35
N SER A 25 -8.98 13.46 0.22
CA SER A 25 -9.62 13.13 -1.04
C SER A 25 -11.14 13.23 -0.89
N THR A 26 -11.80 13.80 -1.89
CA THR A 26 -13.25 13.75 -2.00
C THR A 26 -13.61 12.58 -2.92
N ASP A 27 -14.81 11.99 -2.79
CA ASP A 27 -15.30 10.91 -3.65
C ASP A 27 -15.14 11.23 -5.15
N ALA A 28 -15.28 12.51 -5.52
CA ALA A 28 -15.11 12.95 -6.89
C ALA A 28 -13.63 12.88 -7.34
N ILE A 29 -12.67 13.22 -6.46
CA ILE A 29 -11.24 13.11 -6.75
C ILE A 29 -10.84 11.64 -6.83
N ASP A 30 -11.31 10.79 -5.92
CA ASP A 30 -11.03 9.36 -5.93
C ASP A 30 -11.57 8.70 -7.20
N SER A 31 -12.81 9.02 -7.59
CA SER A 31 -13.40 8.53 -8.84
C SER A 31 -12.61 8.97 -10.06
N TYR A 32 -12.10 10.21 -10.08
CA TYR A 32 -11.26 10.72 -11.16
C TYR A 32 -9.92 9.99 -11.21
N VAL A 33 -9.26 9.78 -10.06
CA VAL A 33 -7.98 9.06 -9.96
C VAL A 33 -8.14 7.61 -10.44
N ASP A 34 -9.21 6.91 -10.00
CA ASP A 34 -9.50 5.54 -10.45
C ASP A 34 -9.69 5.49 -11.98
N ALA A 35 -10.46 6.43 -12.54
CA ALA A 35 -10.73 6.49 -13.99
C ALA A 35 -9.48 6.84 -14.84
N HIS A 36 -8.47 7.46 -14.23
CA HIS A 36 -7.21 7.85 -14.90
C HIS A 36 -6.03 6.96 -14.50
N THR A 37 -6.27 5.92 -13.71
CA THR A 37 -5.28 4.90 -13.39
C THR A 37 -5.41 3.73 -14.37
N THR A 38 -4.30 3.30 -14.97
CA THR A 38 -4.31 2.15 -15.88
C THR A 38 -4.87 0.91 -15.18
N PRO A 39 -5.89 0.24 -15.72
CA PRO A 39 -6.45 -0.96 -15.12
C PRO A 39 -5.42 -2.07 -14.93
N LEU A 40 -5.56 -2.83 -13.86
CA LEU A 40 -4.81 -4.06 -13.65
C LEU A 40 -5.40 -5.21 -14.50
N GLU A 41 -4.70 -6.34 -14.53
CA GLU A 41 -5.08 -7.51 -15.30
C GLU A 41 -6.46 -8.07 -14.90
N PRO A 42 -7.18 -8.74 -15.80
CA PRO A 42 -8.52 -9.29 -15.51
C PRO A 42 -8.57 -10.18 -14.27
N LEU A 43 -7.51 -10.94 -13.98
CA LEU A 43 -7.44 -11.81 -12.80
C LEU A 43 -7.50 -11.00 -11.48
N LEU A 44 -6.91 -9.80 -11.44
CA LEU A 44 -6.96 -8.94 -10.27
C LEU A 44 -8.36 -8.31 -10.11
N GLN A 45 -9.00 -8.00 -11.21
CA GLN A 45 -10.38 -7.52 -11.18
C GLN A 45 -11.32 -8.61 -10.64
N GLU A 46 -11.17 -9.85 -11.11
CA GLU A 46 -11.91 -11.02 -10.61
C GLU A 46 -11.67 -11.24 -9.11
N ASN A 47 -10.40 -11.21 -8.67
CA ASN A 47 -10.04 -11.31 -7.25
C ASN A 47 -10.75 -10.25 -6.41
N ARG A 48 -10.76 -9.00 -6.87
CA ARG A 48 -11.44 -7.90 -6.18
C ARG A 48 -12.95 -8.13 -6.11
N GLU A 49 -13.58 -8.50 -7.20
CA GLU A 49 -15.03 -8.76 -7.26
C GLU A 49 -15.42 -9.90 -6.33
N GLU A 50 -14.68 -11.00 -6.32
CA GLU A 50 -14.93 -12.13 -5.42
C GLU A 50 -14.65 -11.77 -3.95
N THR A 51 -13.62 -10.96 -3.66
CA THR A 51 -13.36 -10.43 -2.31
C THR A 51 -14.57 -9.66 -1.79
N TYR A 52 -15.15 -8.75 -2.61
CA TYR A 52 -16.33 -7.98 -2.23
C TYR A 52 -17.60 -8.82 -2.11
N ALA A 53 -17.71 -9.91 -2.87
CA ALA A 53 -18.86 -10.81 -2.83
C ALA A 53 -18.82 -11.81 -1.65
N SER A 54 -17.61 -12.20 -1.21
CA SER A 54 -17.45 -13.37 -0.33
C SER A 54 -16.97 -13.05 1.08
N LEU A 55 -16.36 -11.87 1.32
CA LEU A 55 -15.73 -11.56 2.61
C LEU A 55 -16.45 -10.45 3.37
N SER A 56 -16.42 -10.54 4.69
CA SER A 56 -17.10 -9.58 5.59
C SER A 56 -16.41 -8.20 5.68
N SER A 57 -15.15 -8.12 5.28
CA SER A 57 -14.35 -6.88 5.35
C SER A 57 -13.60 -6.63 4.03
N PRO A 58 -14.31 -6.53 2.89
CA PRO A 58 -13.69 -6.44 1.57
C PRO A 58 -12.89 -5.15 1.34
N GLN A 59 -13.18 -4.11 2.12
CA GLN A 59 -12.46 -2.83 2.07
C GLN A 59 -11.00 -2.91 2.51
N MET A 60 -10.57 -4.04 3.09
CA MET A 60 -9.16 -4.30 3.44
C MET A 60 -8.27 -4.55 2.22
N ILE A 61 -8.84 -4.68 1.02
CA ILE A 61 -8.08 -4.84 -0.21
C ILE A 61 -7.39 -3.51 -0.59
N ALA A 62 -6.12 -3.56 -0.97
CA ALA A 62 -5.34 -2.37 -1.34
C ALA A 62 -5.95 -1.54 -2.49
N GLY A 63 -6.68 -2.21 -3.40
CA GLY A 63 -7.43 -1.57 -4.48
C GLY A 63 -6.57 -1.14 -5.69
N PRO A 64 -7.23 -0.60 -6.75
CA PRO A 64 -6.58 -0.42 -8.06
C PRO A 64 -5.43 0.59 -8.04
N VAL A 65 -5.58 1.71 -7.35
CA VAL A 65 -4.56 2.79 -7.33
C VAL A 65 -3.30 2.35 -6.61
N VAL A 66 -3.45 1.79 -5.38
CA VAL A 66 -2.32 1.28 -4.61
C VAL A 66 -1.70 0.07 -5.32
N GLY A 67 -2.50 -0.86 -5.83
CA GLY A 67 -2.00 -1.99 -6.60
C GLY A 67 -1.18 -1.56 -7.83
N ARG A 68 -1.63 -0.53 -8.56
CA ARG A 68 -0.88 0.00 -9.70
C ARG A 68 0.40 0.72 -9.26
N LEU A 69 0.35 1.47 -8.16
CA LEU A 69 1.53 2.10 -7.56
C LEU A 69 2.58 1.06 -7.17
N LEU A 70 2.19 0.01 -6.43
CA LEU A 70 3.07 -1.09 -6.05
C LEU A 70 3.72 -1.76 -7.26
N ARG A 71 2.94 -2.06 -8.30
CA ARG A 71 3.47 -2.63 -9.54
C ARG A 71 4.51 -1.73 -10.20
N LEU A 72 4.27 -0.43 -10.27
CA LEU A 72 5.23 0.51 -10.84
C LEU A 72 6.50 0.58 -10.00
N LEU A 73 6.37 0.65 -8.67
CA LEU A 73 7.52 0.67 -7.76
C LEU A 73 8.37 -0.60 -7.89
N VAL A 74 7.72 -1.79 -7.91
CA VAL A 74 8.41 -3.07 -8.12
C VAL A 74 9.09 -3.11 -9.50
N SER A 75 8.42 -2.62 -10.55
CA SER A 75 9.04 -2.56 -11.89
C SER A 75 10.28 -1.65 -11.93
N LEU A 76 10.27 -0.54 -11.19
CA LEU A 76 11.39 0.41 -11.11
C LEU A 76 12.53 -0.12 -10.23
N ALA A 77 12.19 -0.75 -9.10
CA ALA A 77 13.17 -1.33 -8.17
C ALA A 77 13.81 -2.61 -8.73
N ALA A 78 13.10 -3.34 -9.62
CA ALA A 78 13.51 -4.63 -10.18
C ALA A 78 14.01 -5.62 -9.11
N PRO A 79 13.22 -5.91 -8.05
CA PRO A 79 13.65 -6.66 -6.88
C PRO A 79 13.84 -8.15 -7.19
N ARG A 80 14.84 -8.77 -6.57
CA ARG A 80 14.98 -10.23 -6.53
C ARG A 80 14.11 -10.84 -5.45
N LEU A 81 13.98 -10.16 -4.31
CA LEU A 81 13.15 -10.62 -3.19
C LEU A 81 12.24 -9.50 -2.71
N VAL A 82 10.95 -9.76 -2.84
CA VAL A 82 9.86 -8.96 -2.24
C VAL A 82 9.36 -9.68 -1.01
N LEU A 83 9.19 -8.95 0.08
CA LEU A 83 8.46 -9.39 1.27
C LEU A 83 7.14 -8.63 1.35
N GLU A 84 6.04 -9.33 1.54
CA GLU A 84 4.74 -8.74 1.85
C GLU A 84 4.28 -9.19 3.23
N ILE A 85 3.87 -8.24 4.06
CA ILE A 85 3.30 -8.48 5.39
C ILE A 85 1.83 -8.10 5.34
N GLY A 86 0.96 -9.12 5.27
CA GLY A 86 -0.48 -8.99 5.04
C GLY A 86 -0.87 -9.36 3.62
N THR A 87 -1.14 -10.66 3.38
CA THR A 87 -1.59 -11.17 2.06
C THR A 87 -3.05 -10.87 1.79
N PHE A 88 -3.91 -11.02 2.82
CA PHE A 88 -5.36 -10.98 2.71
C PHE A 88 -5.87 -11.90 1.58
N THR A 89 -6.39 -11.35 0.49
CA THR A 89 -6.89 -12.11 -0.67
C THR A 89 -5.88 -12.22 -1.80
N GLY A 90 -4.66 -11.71 -1.62
CA GLY A 90 -3.55 -11.80 -2.59
C GLY A 90 -3.54 -10.72 -3.66
N TYR A 91 -4.39 -9.71 -3.57
CA TYR A 91 -4.50 -8.66 -4.59
C TYR A 91 -3.21 -7.87 -4.78
N SER A 92 -2.60 -7.39 -3.69
CA SER A 92 -1.33 -6.64 -3.70
C SER A 92 -0.15 -7.50 -4.17
N ALA A 93 -0.07 -8.77 -3.71
CA ALA A 93 0.93 -9.72 -4.19
C ALA A 93 0.84 -9.94 -5.71
N LEU A 94 -0.37 -10.15 -6.26
CA LEU A 94 -0.59 -10.27 -7.71
C LEU A 94 -0.21 -9.00 -8.46
N ALA A 95 -0.57 -7.83 -7.92
CA ALA A 95 -0.20 -6.56 -8.52
C ALA A 95 1.32 -6.38 -8.59
N MET A 96 2.03 -6.66 -7.49
CA MET A 96 3.49 -6.63 -7.42
C MET A 96 4.13 -7.65 -8.33
N ALA A 97 3.59 -8.87 -8.41
CA ALA A 97 4.11 -9.94 -9.25
C ALA A 97 4.15 -9.56 -10.73
N GLY A 98 3.18 -8.76 -11.18
CA GLY A 98 3.17 -8.21 -12.54
C GLY A 98 4.30 -7.21 -12.84
N GLY A 99 4.98 -6.71 -11.82
CA GLY A 99 6.15 -5.81 -11.94
C GLY A 99 7.50 -6.49 -11.76
N LEU A 100 7.53 -7.76 -11.37
CA LEU A 100 8.77 -8.47 -11.07
C LEU A 100 9.67 -8.68 -12.29
N PRO A 101 10.99 -8.57 -12.14
CA PRO A 101 11.94 -9.07 -13.13
C PRO A 101 11.85 -10.61 -13.25
N PRO A 102 12.44 -11.24 -14.30
CA PRO A 102 12.32 -12.68 -14.51
C PRO A 102 12.80 -13.56 -13.34
N ASP A 103 13.77 -13.11 -12.57
CA ASP A 103 14.35 -13.79 -11.40
C ASP A 103 13.79 -13.30 -10.05
N GLY A 104 12.81 -12.39 -10.09
CA GLY A 104 12.15 -11.85 -8.91
C GLY A 104 11.11 -12.80 -8.32
N ARG A 105 10.99 -12.81 -7.00
CA ARG A 105 10.00 -13.60 -6.25
C ARG A 105 9.40 -12.80 -5.12
N ILE A 106 8.23 -13.23 -4.66
CA ILE A 106 7.52 -12.66 -3.51
C ILE A 106 7.39 -13.73 -2.43
N VAL A 107 7.69 -13.37 -1.20
CA VAL A 107 7.23 -14.07 0.00
C VAL A 107 6.16 -13.20 0.65
N THR A 108 4.96 -13.76 0.82
CA THR A 108 3.82 -13.05 1.41
C THR A 108 3.32 -13.76 2.65
N CYS A 109 3.04 -13.02 3.72
CA CYS A 109 2.69 -13.52 5.04
C CYS A 109 1.20 -13.31 5.32
N GLU A 110 0.49 -14.38 5.70
CA GLU A 110 -0.92 -14.35 6.09
C GLU A 110 -1.13 -15.13 7.39
N LEU A 111 -1.80 -14.50 8.34
CA LEU A 111 -2.09 -15.14 9.64
C LEU A 111 -3.22 -16.16 9.53
N SER A 112 -4.21 -15.92 8.69
CA SER A 112 -5.39 -16.79 8.50
C SER A 112 -5.13 -17.86 7.44
N PRO A 113 -5.16 -19.15 7.79
CA PRO A 113 -5.06 -20.23 6.80
C PRO A 113 -6.16 -20.19 5.73
N GLU A 114 -7.36 -19.71 6.09
CA GLU A 114 -8.49 -19.58 5.17
C GLU A 114 -8.22 -18.51 4.11
N ARG A 115 -7.74 -17.33 4.53
CA ARG A 115 -7.37 -16.25 3.61
C ARG A 115 -6.18 -16.64 2.74
N ALA A 116 -5.18 -17.29 3.33
CA ALA A 116 -4.05 -17.82 2.59
C ALA A 116 -4.48 -18.81 1.49
N ALA A 117 -5.43 -19.70 1.79
CA ALA A 117 -5.97 -20.64 0.80
C ALA A 117 -6.76 -19.92 -0.30
N PHE A 118 -7.51 -18.87 0.03
CA PHE A 118 -8.20 -18.02 -0.94
C PHE A 118 -7.18 -17.36 -1.90
N ALA A 119 -6.16 -16.71 -1.35
CA ALA A 119 -5.10 -16.07 -2.12
C ALA A 119 -4.35 -17.06 -3.00
N GLN A 120 -4.01 -18.24 -2.46
CA GLN A 120 -3.32 -19.31 -3.22
C GLN A 120 -4.11 -19.74 -4.45
N GLY A 121 -5.45 -19.85 -4.35
CA GLY A 121 -6.30 -20.18 -5.50
C GLY A 121 -6.18 -19.16 -6.66
N TYR A 122 -5.91 -17.91 -6.37
CA TYR A 122 -5.62 -16.88 -7.37
C TYR A 122 -4.17 -16.94 -7.86
N PHE A 123 -3.22 -17.21 -6.98
CA PHE A 123 -1.81 -17.34 -7.37
C PHE A 123 -1.62 -18.50 -8.34
N ASP A 124 -2.22 -19.65 -8.07
CA ASP A 124 -2.15 -20.85 -8.92
C ASP A 124 -2.68 -20.63 -10.35
N ARG A 125 -3.62 -19.68 -10.51
CA ARG A 125 -4.20 -19.29 -11.80
C ARG A 125 -3.41 -18.20 -12.51
N SER A 126 -2.45 -17.58 -11.81
CA SER A 126 -1.66 -16.48 -12.36
C SER A 126 -0.44 -16.98 -13.14
N PRO A 127 0.11 -16.17 -14.05
CA PRO A 127 1.39 -16.48 -14.71
C PRO A 127 2.60 -16.41 -13.77
N TRP A 128 2.38 -16.09 -12.48
CA TRP A 128 3.43 -15.94 -11.46
C TRP A 128 3.31 -16.95 -10.33
N ALA A 129 2.56 -18.05 -10.53
CA ALA A 129 2.30 -19.07 -9.51
C ALA A 129 3.57 -19.63 -8.85
N ASP A 130 4.61 -19.83 -9.62
CA ASP A 130 5.91 -20.35 -9.18
C ASP A 130 6.82 -19.31 -8.51
N ARG A 131 6.38 -18.04 -8.45
CA ARG A 131 7.16 -16.92 -7.92
C ARG A 131 6.55 -16.26 -6.70
N ILE A 132 5.40 -16.73 -6.24
CA ILE A 132 4.71 -16.25 -5.05
C ILE A 132 4.65 -17.37 -4.02
N ASP A 133 5.30 -17.17 -2.87
CA ASP A 133 5.37 -18.13 -1.75
C ASP A 133 4.56 -17.60 -0.58
N VAL A 134 3.47 -18.27 -0.24
CA VAL A 134 2.60 -17.88 0.89
C VAL A 134 3.08 -18.54 2.18
N ARG A 135 3.36 -17.75 3.19
CA ARG A 135 3.73 -18.17 4.53
C ARG A 135 2.57 -17.95 5.48
N VAL A 136 2.01 -19.05 6.01
CA VAL A 136 0.90 -19.02 6.97
C VAL A 136 1.44 -18.96 8.37
N GLY A 137 1.06 -17.93 9.13
CA GLY A 137 1.48 -17.72 10.50
C GLY A 137 1.85 -16.26 10.80
N PRO A 138 2.37 -15.98 12.01
CA PRO A 138 2.84 -14.65 12.37
C PRO A 138 3.93 -14.16 11.42
N ALA A 139 3.78 -12.94 10.89
CA ALA A 139 4.72 -12.42 9.89
C ALA A 139 6.13 -12.26 10.46
N LEU A 140 6.28 -11.90 11.75
CA LEU A 140 7.58 -11.76 12.41
C LEU A 140 8.38 -13.06 12.38
N ASP A 141 7.74 -14.22 12.58
CA ASP A 141 8.41 -15.52 12.52
C ASP A 141 9.00 -15.76 11.11
N THR A 142 8.26 -15.37 10.07
CA THR A 142 8.74 -15.44 8.69
C THR A 142 9.88 -14.48 8.44
N VAL A 143 9.77 -13.22 8.91
CA VAL A 143 10.83 -12.21 8.77
C VAL A 143 12.11 -12.67 9.48
N GLU A 144 12.01 -13.25 10.66
CA GLU A 144 13.14 -13.79 11.41
C GLU A 144 13.83 -14.95 10.68
N ALA A 145 13.05 -15.84 10.08
CA ALA A 145 13.53 -17.03 9.38
C ALA A 145 14.19 -16.73 8.01
N LEU A 146 13.93 -15.56 7.45
CA LEU A 146 14.50 -15.14 6.16
C LEU A 146 15.79 -14.32 6.37
N ASP A 147 16.87 -14.70 5.71
CA ASP A 147 18.15 -13.98 5.81
C ASP A 147 18.13 -12.61 5.10
N GLY A 148 17.20 -12.39 4.16
CA GLY A 148 17.24 -11.24 3.26
C GLY A 148 18.35 -11.37 2.19
N PRO A 149 18.88 -10.27 1.63
CA PRO A 149 18.33 -8.94 1.79
C PRO A 149 17.01 -8.78 1.05
N PHE A 150 16.13 -7.94 1.59
CA PHE A 150 14.88 -7.57 0.92
C PHE A 150 15.10 -6.37 0.01
N ASP A 151 14.69 -6.49 -1.24
CA ASP A 151 14.81 -5.38 -2.20
C ASP A 151 13.55 -4.52 -2.24
N PHE A 152 12.41 -5.12 -1.90
CA PHE A 152 11.15 -4.42 -1.74
C PHE A 152 10.34 -5.06 -0.61
N VAL A 153 9.74 -4.24 0.23
CA VAL A 153 8.86 -4.71 1.31
C VAL A 153 7.55 -3.94 1.24
N PHE A 154 6.43 -4.65 1.36
CA PHE A 154 5.11 -4.04 1.51
C PHE A 154 4.52 -4.43 2.86
N ILE A 155 4.09 -3.44 3.65
CA ILE A 155 3.47 -3.64 4.97
C ILE A 155 2.04 -3.13 4.92
N ASP A 156 1.07 -4.06 5.03
CA ASP A 156 -0.36 -3.79 5.10
C ASP A 156 -1.05 -4.87 5.96
N ALA A 157 -0.80 -4.85 7.26
CA ALA A 157 -1.31 -5.85 8.22
C ALA A 157 -2.01 -5.17 9.41
N ASP A 158 -1.99 -5.83 10.58
CA ASP A 158 -2.47 -5.24 11.81
C ASP A 158 -1.63 -4.03 12.24
N LYS A 159 -2.30 -2.92 12.56
CA LYS A 159 -1.63 -1.64 12.81
C LYS A 159 -0.74 -1.66 14.05
N ASP A 160 -1.11 -2.44 15.07
CA ASP A 160 -0.31 -2.61 16.30
C ASP A 160 1.06 -3.25 16.01
N GLY A 161 1.17 -4.03 14.93
CA GLY A 161 2.41 -4.67 14.50
C GLY A 161 3.36 -3.79 13.72
N TYR A 162 2.94 -2.63 13.18
CA TYR A 162 3.71 -1.87 12.19
C TYR A 162 5.12 -1.50 12.63
N THR A 163 5.28 -0.98 13.85
CA THR A 163 6.62 -0.65 14.39
C THR A 163 7.49 -1.91 14.49
N GLY A 164 6.91 -3.03 14.96
CA GLY A 164 7.63 -4.30 15.05
C GLY A 164 8.07 -4.84 13.69
N TYR A 165 7.19 -4.77 12.69
CA TYR A 165 7.52 -5.17 11.31
C TYR A 165 8.64 -4.30 10.71
N TYR A 166 8.53 -2.99 10.89
CA TYR A 166 9.55 -2.04 10.45
C TYR A 166 10.92 -2.34 11.05
N GLU A 167 10.99 -2.50 12.38
CA GLU A 167 12.24 -2.79 13.09
C GLU A 167 12.86 -4.15 12.70
N ALA A 168 12.03 -5.15 12.40
CA ALA A 168 12.51 -6.45 11.94
C ALA A 168 13.05 -6.41 10.50
N VAL A 169 12.50 -5.52 9.65
CA VAL A 169 12.82 -5.45 8.22
C VAL A 169 14.02 -4.55 7.93
N VAL A 170 14.14 -3.38 8.57
CA VAL A 170 15.18 -2.38 8.28
C VAL A 170 16.59 -2.98 8.28
N PRO A 171 17.00 -3.82 9.26
CA PRO A 171 18.33 -4.42 9.26
C PRO A 171 18.60 -5.41 8.13
N LYS A 172 17.52 -5.89 7.47
CA LYS A 172 17.56 -6.87 6.38
C LYS A 172 17.27 -6.26 5.01
N LEU A 173 17.15 -4.93 4.94
CA LEU A 173 16.89 -4.25 3.68
C LEU A 173 18.18 -4.20 2.84
N SER A 174 18.05 -4.42 1.53
CA SER A 174 19.19 -4.24 0.63
C SER A 174 19.57 -2.75 0.53
N PRO A 175 20.78 -2.40 0.14
CA PRO A 175 21.21 -0.99 0.04
C PRO A 175 20.34 -0.11 -0.86
N ARG A 176 19.59 -0.71 -1.79
CA ARG A 176 18.63 -0.03 -2.66
C ARG A 176 17.19 -0.44 -2.37
N GLY A 177 16.97 -1.17 -1.28
CA GLY A 177 15.68 -1.67 -0.88
C GLY A 177 14.72 -0.53 -0.53
N VAL A 178 13.45 -0.78 -0.78
CA VAL A 178 12.34 0.14 -0.49
C VAL A 178 11.30 -0.57 0.34
N ILE A 179 10.84 0.08 1.40
CA ILE A 179 9.65 -0.33 2.14
C ILE A 179 8.50 0.59 1.73
N ALA A 180 7.36 0.03 1.37
CA ALA A 180 6.10 0.72 1.20
C ALA A 180 5.16 0.29 2.34
N VAL A 181 4.57 1.26 3.05
CA VAL A 181 3.64 1.01 4.16
C VAL A 181 2.31 1.64 3.83
N ASP A 182 1.24 0.84 3.84
CA ASP A 182 -0.12 1.33 3.52
C ASP A 182 -0.86 1.82 4.77
N ASN A 183 -1.92 2.61 4.56
CA ASN A 183 -2.82 3.20 5.55
C ASN A 183 -2.14 4.10 6.60
N THR A 184 -1.05 4.74 6.24
CA THR A 184 -0.28 5.57 7.17
C THR A 184 -0.97 6.90 7.53
N LEU A 185 -2.07 7.26 6.85
CA LEU A 185 -2.93 8.39 7.21
C LEU A 185 -4.13 8.00 8.07
N ASN A 186 -4.50 6.72 8.12
CA ASN A 186 -5.61 6.20 8.93
C ASN A 186 -6.89 7.06 8.82
N GLY A 187 -7.40 7.25 7.60
CA GLY A 187 -8.56 8.11 7.34
C GLY A 187 -8.32 9.60 7.50
N GLY A 188 -7.12 10.03 7.86
CA GLY A 188 -6.77 11.39 8.26
C GLY A 188 -6.71 11.58 9.77
N ASP A 189 -7.11 10.60 10.56
CA ASP A 189 -7.23 10.68 12.02
C ASP A 189 -5.86 10.80 12.73
N VAL A 190 -4.76 10.50 12.04
CA VAL A 190 -3.39 10.74 12.54
C VAL A 190 -3.08 12.22 12.80
N VAL A 191 -3.85 13.16 12.22
CA VAL A 191 -3.65 14.61 12.39
C VAL A 191 -4.14 15.08 13.76
N ASP A 192 -5.23 14.49 14.27
CA ASP A 192 -5.81 14.76 15.60
C ASP A 192 -6.29 13.45 16.23
N PRO A 193 -5.37 12.61 16.73
CA PRO A 193 -5.66 11.24 17.17
C PRO A 193 -6.62 11.21 18.36
N VAL A 194 -7.76 10.53 18.20
CA VAL A 194 -8.80 10.42 19.23
C VAL A 194 -8.75 9.08 19.95
N ASP A 195 -8.65 7.99 19.22
CA ASP A 195 -8.63 6.65 19.77
C ASP A 195 -7.22 6.02 19.79
N GLU A 196 -7.13 4.78 20.28
CA GLU A 196 -5.83 4.10 20.40
C GLU A 196 -5.25 3.74 19.04
N ARG A 197 -6.08 3.37 18.06
CA ARG A 197 -5.62 3.03 16.71
C ARG A 197 -4.99 4.25 16.01
N ASP A 198 -5.60 5.42 16.17
CA ASP A 198 -5.07 6.67 15.62
C ASP A 198 -3.71 7.00 16.21
N ARG A 199 -3.58 6.85 17.56
CA ARG A 199 -2.33 7.09 18.29
C ARG A 199 -1.22 6.12 17.87
N VAL A 200 -1.54 4.85 17.69
CA VAL A 200 -0.60 3.83 17.24
C VAL A 200 -0.04 4.21 15.87
N MET A 201 -0.90 4.62 14.93
CA MET A 201 -0.47 4.99 13.59
C MET A 201 0.30 6.32 13.57
N ALA A 202 -0.13 7.32 14.33
CA ALA A 202 0.62 8.57 14.50
C ALA A 202 2.01 8.31 15.10
N ALA A 203 2.09 7.48 16.15
CA ALA A 203 3.35 7.09 16.77
C ALA A 203 4.28 6.31 15.82
N PHE A 204 3.72 5.45 14.97
CA PHE A 204 4.50 4.78 13.91
C PHE A 204 5.09 5.80 12.92
N ASN A 205 4.31 6.75 12.46
CA ASN A 205 4.78 7.79 11.55
C ASN A 205 5.90 8.64 12.17
N ASP A 206 5.74 9.02 13.45
CA ASP A 206 6.75 9.76 14.20
C ASP A 206 8.03 8.91 14.38
N HIS A 207 7.89 7.62 14.69
CA HIS A 207 9.00 6.70 14.84
C HIS A 207 9.84 6.59 13.55
N VAL A 208 9.18 6.38 12.41
CA VAL A 208 9.84 6.30 11.10
C VAL A 208 10.50 7.63 10.74
N HIS A 209 9.83 8.76 11.02
CA HIS A 209 10.36 10.09 10.71
C HIS A 209 11.61 10.44 11.54
N ALA A 210 11.68 9.96 12.77
CA ALA A 210 12.80 10.22 13.69
C ALA A 210 13.99 9.25 13.50
N ASP A 211 13.85 8.21 12.69
CA ASP A 211 14.88 7.18 12.51
C ASP A 211 15.96 7.63 11.53
N GLU A 212 17.15 7.93 12.07
CA GLU A 212 18.32 8.35 11.28
C GLU A 212 18.88 7.25 10.35
N ARG A 213 18.46 5.98 10.53
CA ARG A 213 18.86 4.86 9.64
C ARG A 213 18.19 4.94 8.27
N THR A 214 17.09 5.69 8.17
CA THR A 214 16.24 5.70 6.99
C THR A 214 15.86 7.12 6.56
N GLU A 215 15.44 7.26 5.31
CA GLU A 215 14.74 8.44 4.82
C GLU A 215 13.36 8.02 4.30
N ASN A 216 12.35 8.84 4.52
CA ASN A 216 10.98 8.52 4.17
C ASN A 216 10.24 9.67 3.48
N VAL A 217 9.20 9.31 2.73
CA VAL A 217 8.18 10.23 2.26
C VAL A 217 6.79 9.62 2.48
N LEU A 218 5.89 10.36 3.13
CA LEU A 218 4.49 10.00 3.26
C LEU A 218 3.70 10.64 2.11
N LEU A 219 3.09 9.80 1.27
CA LEU A 219 2.29 10.20 0.13
C LEU A 219 0.80 10.15 0.49
N SER A 220 0.06 11.21 0.17
CA SER A 220 -1.40 11.25 0.35
C SER A 220 -2.14 10.50 -0.76
N VAL A 221 -1.78 9.24 -0.98
CA VAL A 221 -2.43 8.33 -1.94
C VAL A 221 -3.39 7.44 -1.17
N ARG A 222 -4.69 7.52 -1.46
CA ARG A 222 -5.74 6.80 -0.72
C ARG A 222 -5.63 7.07 0.80
N ASP A 223 -5.45 6.04 1.61
CA ASP A 223 -5.28 6.13 3.06
C ASP A 223 -3.82 6.40 3.50
N GLY A 224 -3.01 6.89 2.59
CA GLY A 224 -1.59 7.20 2.81
C GLY A 224 -0.67 6.03 2.54
N VAL A 225 0.37 6.27 1.76
CA VAL A 225 1.45 5.32 1.51
C VAL A 225 2.77 5.97 1.90
N THR A 226 3.47 5.39 2.87
CA THR A 226 4.81 5.84 3.24
C THR A 226 5.86 5.00 2.52
N LEU A 227 6.73 5.66 1.76
CA LEU A 227 7.90 5.04 1.15
C LEU A 227 9.13 5.32 1.99
N ILE A 228 9.93 4.28 2.26
CA ILE A 228 11.09 4.34 3.14
C ILE A 228 12.25 3.62 2.47
N ARG A 229 13.46 4.13 2.61
CA ARG A 229 14.70 3.47 2.21
C ARG A 229 15.80 3.74 3.24
N LEU A 230 16.91 3.01 3.18
CA LEU A 230 18.07 3.30 3.99
C LEU A 230 18.62 4.69 3.66
N ALA A 231 19.02 5.45 4.68
CA ALA A 231 19.73 6.70 4.52
C ALA A 231 21.06 6.45 3.80
N GLY A 232 21.44 7.37 2.88
CA GLY A 232 22.62 7.23 2.04
C GLY A 232 23.92 7.60 2.75
#